data_2fa39e0d6a342a7527105b538228b8b9
#
_entry.id   2fa39e0d6a342a7527105b538228b8b9
#
_cell.length_a   1.000
_cell.length_b   1.000
_cell.length_c   1.000
_cell.angle_alpha   90.00
_cell.angle_beta   90.00
_cell.angle_gamma   90.00
#
_symmetry.space_group_name_H-M   'P 1'
#
loop_
_entity.id
_entity.type
_entity.pdbx_description
1 polymer ?
#
loop_
_entity_poly.entity_id
_entity_poly.type
_entity_poly.pdbx_seq_one_letter_code
_entity_poly.pdbx_strand_id
1 'polypeptide(L)'
;MNLKALTKESAEVISSFHDKHFPDGWNLDMLLSAFGTGRFKCVGAFNEEQLIGLITYSIGLDDADIEGIVVSEEFRRRGVAKKLFDFALLDIKNNGIEKLLLEVRASNSPAISFYKSKGFTQISVRKKYYPDGEDALIFVKEI
;
A
#
# COMPACT_ATOMS: atom_id res chain seq x y z
N MET A 1 -14.16 -12.40 5.63
CA MET A 1 -12.90 -11.87 5.07
C MET A 1 -11.75 -12.14 6.03
N ASN A 2 -10.68 -12.73 5.51
CA ASN A 2 -9.46 -12.98 6.29
C ASN A 2 -8.33 -12.09 5.81
N LEU A 3 -7.56 -11.54 6.75
CA LEU A 3 -6.31 -10.86 6.45
C LEU A 3 -5.13 -11.80 6.72
N LYS A 4 -4.15 -11.79 5.85
CA LYS A 4 -3.03 -12.72 5.92
C LYS A 4 -1.75 -12.04 5.45
N ALA A 5 -0.69 -12.15 6.25
CA ALA A 5 0.63 -11.70 5.81
C ALA A 5 1.11 -12.56 4.65
N LEU A 6 1.55 -11.92 3.58
CA LEU A 6 2.08 -12.58 2.40
C LEU A 6 3.60 -12.45 2.38
N THR A 7 4.25 -13.46 1.82
CA THR A 7 5.71 -13.54 1.78
C THR A 7 6.20 -13.63 0.35
N LYS A 8 7.51 -13.76 0.17
CA LYS A 8 8.10 -13.90 -1.18
C LYS A 8 7.54 -15.11 -1.96
N GLU A 9 7.06 -16.14 -1.26
CA GLU A 9 6.44 -17.30 -1.90
C GLU A 9 5.15 -16.94 -2.61
N SER A 10 4.53 -15.81 -2.25
CA SER A 10 3.30 -15.32 -2.88
C SER A 10 3.58 -14.23 -3.93
N ALA A 11 4.85 -13.99 -4.29
CA ALA A 11 5.21 -12.88 -5.18
C ALA A 11 4.50 -12.95 -6.54
N GLU A 12 4.32 -14.12 -7.11
CA GLU A 12 3.61 -14.27 -8.39
C GLU A 12 2.14 -13.88 -8.27
N VAL A 13 1.49 -14.28 -7.18
CA VAL A 13 0.09 -13.93 -6.90
C VAL A 13 -0.06 -12.43 -6.70
N ILE A 14 0.85 -11.82 -5.95
CA ILE A 14 0.86 -10.37 -5.71
C ILE A 14 1.04 -9.62 -7.03
N SER A 15 2.02 -10.03 -7.84
CA SER A 15 2.30 -9.40 -9.12
C SER A 15 1.09 -9.50 -10.07
N SER A 16 0.48 -10.66 -10.16
CA SER A 16 -0.72 -10.86 -10.99
C SER A 16 -1.89 -9.99 -10.54
N PHE A 17 -2.06 -9.85 -9.22
CA PHE A 17 -3.11 -8.99 -8.67
C PHE A 17 -2.86 -7.52 -9.02
N HIS A 18 -1.61 -7.06 -8.90
CA HIS A 18 -1.24 -5.70 -9.29
C HIS A 18 -1.45 -5.45 -10.77
N ASP A 19 -1.03 -6.37 -11.63
CA ASP A 19 -1.21 -6.25 -13.09
C ASP A 19 -2.69 -6.07 -13.45
N LYS A 20 -3.56 -6.76 -12.75
CA LYS A 20 -5.00 -6.71 -13.01
C LYS A 20 -5.67 -5.45 -12.45
N HIS A 21 -5.22 -4.95 -11.31
CA HIS A 21 -5.97 -3.94 -10.56
C HIS A 21 -5.23 -2.62 -10.32
N PHE A 22 -3.93 -2.57 -10.55
CA PHE A 22 -3.13 -1.41 -10.17
C PHE A 22 -1.99 -1.17 -11.17
N PRO A 23 -2.12 -0.18 -12.09
CA PRO A 23 -1.13 0.03 -13.15
C PRO A 23 0.27 0.40 -12.68
N ASP A 24 0.39 0.96 -11.47
CA ASP A 24 1.69 1.30 -10.87
C ASP A 24 2.19 0.20 -9.93
N GLY A 25 1.62 -0.98 -10.03
CA GLY A 25 1.92 -2.08 -9.12
C GLY A 25 3.28 -2.71 -9.35
N TRP A 26 3.61 -3.64 -8.47
CA TRP A 26 4.89 -4.30 -8.43
C TRP A 26 4.92 -5.48 -9.41
N ASN A 27 5.96 -5.54 -10.25
CA ASN A 27 6.22 -6.74 -11.04
C ASN A 27 6.98 -7.76 -10.18
N LEU A 28 7.16 -8.98 -10.72
CA LEU A 28 7.78 -10.07 -9.97
C LEU A 28 9.19 -9.73 -9.50
N ASP A 29 10.03 -9.18 -10.39
CA ASP A 29 11.42 -8.85 -10.04
C ASP A 29 11.49 -7.79 -8.94
N MET A 30 10.64 -6.77 -9.03
CA MET A 30 10.54 -5.71 -8.02
C MET A 30 10.14 -6.29 -6.66
N LEU A 31 9.15 -7.20 -6.65
CA LEU A 31 8.67 -7.84 -5.44
C LEU A 31 9.75 -8.69 -4.77
N LEU A 32 10.44 -9.52 -5.55
CA LEU A 32 11.49 -10.37 -5.02
C LEU A 32 12.63 -9.52 -4.43
N SER A 33 12.99 -8.44 -5.11
CA SER A 33 14.00 -7.51 -4.62
C SER A 33 13.55 -6.84 -3.31
N ALA A 34 12.29 -6.37 -3.27
CA ALA A 34 11.74 -5.71 -2.08
C ALA A 34 11.68 -6.67 -0.88
N PHE A 35 11.17 -7.88 -1.07
CA PHE A 35 11.15 -8.89 -0.01
C PHE A 35 12.56 -9.22 0.50
N GLY A 36 13.56 -9.17 -0.38
CA GLY A 36 14.95 -9.40 -0.02
C GLY A 36 15.53 -8.38 0.96
N THR A 37 14.94 -7.20 1.08
CA THR A 37 15.41 -6.18 2.03
C THR A 37 15.11 -6.52 3.49
N GLY A 38 14.15 -7.40 3.74
CA GLY A 38 13.66 -7.70 5.08
C GLY A 38 12.74 -6.62 5.67
N ARG A 39 12.53 -5.51 4.96
CA ARG A 39 11.71 -4.38 5.45
C ARG A 39 10.37 -4.26 4.76
N PHE A 40 10.22 -4.88 3.61
CA PHE A 40 9.01 -4.84 2.81
C PHE A 40 7.98 -5.83 3.36
N LYS A 41 6.74 -5.37 3.50
CA LYS A 41 5.62 -6.16 4.00
C LYS A 41 4.46 -6.10 3.01
N CYS A 42 3.74 -7.20 2.92
CA CYS A 42 2.51 -7.28 2.14
C CYS A 42 1.46 -8.05 2.93
N VAL A 43 0.26 -7.50 3.02
CA VAL A 43 -0.88 -8.17 3.67
C VAL A 43 -2.00 -8.29 2.65
N GLY A 44 -2.52 -9.48 2.48
CA GLY A 44 -3.63 -9.75 1.59
C GLY A 44 -4.94 -9.90 2.35
N ALA A 45 -6.03 -9.45 1.73
CA ALA A 45 -7.39 -9.70 2.18
C ALA A 45 -7.99 -10.76 1.28
N PHE A 46 -8.62 -11.78 1.88
CA PHE A 46 -9.17 -12.92 1.16
C PHE A 46 -10.66 -13.07 1.46
N ASN A 47 -11.44 -13.27 0.41
CA ASN A 47 -12.81 -13.74 0.52
C ASN A 47 -12.78 -15.23 0.20
N GLU A 48 -12.90 -16.07 1.23
CA GLU A 48 -12.61 -17.49 1.14
C GLU A 48 -11.15 -17.67 0.66
N GLU A 49 -10.92 -18.23 -0.52
CA GLU A 49 -9.56 -18.41 -1.04
C GLU A 49 -9.17 -17.37 -2.09
N GLN A 50 -10.09 -16.45 -2.41
CA GLN A 50 -9.85 -15.42 -3.41
C GLN A 50 -9.17 -14.20 -2.80
N LEU A 51 -8.04 -13.78 -3.38
CA LEU A 51 -7.40 -12.52 -3.03
C LEU A 51 -8.24 -11.36 -3.58
N ILE A 52 -8.72 -10.50 -2.69
CA ILE A 52 -9.59 -9.39 -3.04
C ILE A 52 -9.00 -8.02 -2.78
N GLY A 53 -7.90 -7.96 -2.07
CA GLY A 53 -7.21 -6.71 -1.80
C GLY A 53 -5.85 -6.96 -1.17
N LEU A 54 -4.98 -5.96 -1.24
CA LEU A 54 -3.69 -6.03 -0.55
C LEU A 54 -3.17 -4.64 -0.22
N ILE A 55 -2.32 -4.60 0.80
CA ILE A 55 -1.54 -3.42 1.16
C ILE A 55 -0.08 -3.80 1.16
N THR A 56 0.76 -2.91 0.61
CA THR A 56 2.21 -3.04 0.67
C THR A 56 2.79 -1.85 1.41
N TYR A 57 3.77 -2.12 2.25
CA TYR A 57 4.42 -1.08 3.06
C TYR A 57 5.84 -1.51 3.42
N SER A 58 6.67 -0.53 3.75
CA SER A 58 8.06 -0.78 4.17
C SER A 58 8.31 -0.12 5.51
N ILE A 59 8.99 -0.82 6.41
CA ILE A 59 9.33 -0.32 7.75
C ILE A 59 10.81 0.03 7.76
N GLY A 60 11.12 1.32 7.92
CA GLY A 60 12.49 1.81 8.06
C GLY A 60 12.92 1.90 9.51
N LEU A 61 13.97 2.68 9.75
CA LEU A 61 14.49 2.88 11.12
C LEU A 61 13.64 3.90 11.89
N ASP A 62 13.28 5.00 11.25
CA ASP A 62 12.58 6.11 11.90
C ASP A 62 11.15 6.29 11.41
N ASP A 63 10.88 5.91 10.18
CA ASP A 63 9.55 6.04 9.58
C ASP A 63 9.20 4.81 8.75
N ALA A 64 7.98 4.77 8.27
CA ALA A 64 7.49 3.73 7.38
C ALA A 64 6.79 4.36 6.18
N ASP A 65 6.80 3.66 5.07
CA ASP A 65 6.15 4.08 3.84
C ASP A 65 5.00 3.14 3.49
N ILE A 66 3.82 3.71 3.25
CA ILE A 66 2.73 2.96 2.63
C ILE A 66 2.98 3.00 1.13
N GLU A 67 3.22 1.83 0.53
CA GLU A 67 3.52 1.73 -0.89
C GLU A 67 2.26 1.71 -1.75
N GLY A 68 1.18 1.11 -1.24
CA GLY A 68 -0.10 1.09 -1.94
C GLY A 68 -1.14 0.24 -1.27
N ILE A 69 -2.40 0.58 -1.52
CA ILE A 69 -3.55 -0.22 -1.10
C ILE A 69 -4.40 -0.43 -2.35
N VAL A 70 -4.68 -1.68 -2.67
CA VAL A 70 -5.45 -2.04 -3.86
C VAL A 70 -6.55 -3.01 -3.47
N VAL A 71 -7.78 -2.71 -3.90
CA VAL A 71 -8.95 -3.58 -3.67
C VAL A 71 -9.58 -3.86 -5.01
N SER A 72 -9.94 -5.10 -5.29
CA SER A 72 -10.63 -5.45 -6.53
C SER A 72 -11.95 -4.70 -6.59
N GLU A 73 -12.34 -4.30 -7.81
CA GLU A 73 -13.47 -3.40 -8.03
C GLU A 73 -14.77 -3.88 -7.38
N GLU A 74 -15.08 -5.17 -7.53
CA GLU A 74 -16.32 -5.75 -6.99
C GLU A 74 -16.38 -5.78 -5.47
N PHE A 75 -15.23 -5.61 -4.78
CA PHE A 75 -15.17 -5.62 -3.32
C PHE A 75 -14.91 -4.24 -2.71
N ARG A 76 -14.93 -3.18 -3.52
CA ARG A 76 -14.77 -1.81 -3.02
C ARG A 76 -15.99 -1.38 -2.22
N ARG A 77 -15.79 -0.37 -1.34
CA ARG A 77 -16.82 0.18 -0.45
C ARG A 77 -17.38 -0.81 0.56
N ARG A 78 -16.60 -1.85 0.89
CA ARG A 78 -16.97 -2.86 1.88
C ARG A 78 -16.03 -2.86 3.07
N GLY A 79 -15.20 -1.82 3.23
CA GLY A 79 -14.28 -1.69 4.34
C GLY A 79 -12.99 -2.50 4.21
N VAL A 80 -12.69 -3.06 3.04
CA VAL A 80 -11.48 -3.87 2.84
C VAL A 80 -10.22 -3.02 3.00
N ALA A 81 -10.15 -1.86 2.36
CA ALA A 81 -9.01 -0.96 2.45
C ALA A 81 -8.77 -0.51 3.90
N LYS A 82 -9.86 -0.18 4.61
CA LYS A 82 -9.77 0.22 6.02
C LYS A 82 -9.17 -0.89 6.88
N LYS A 83 -9.61 -2.12 6.69
CA LYS A 83 -9.09 -3.26 7.48
C LYS A 83 -7.63 -3.53 7.17
N LEU A 84 -7.24 -3.46 5.90
CA LEU A 84 -5.84 -3.60 5.49
C LEU A 84 -4.97 -2.50 6.10
N PHE A 85 -5.44 -1.27 6.03
CA PHE A 85 -4.72 -0.13 6.61
C PHE A 85 -4.57 -0.29 8.13
N ASP A 86 -5.64 -0.64 8.83
CA ASP A 86 -5.61 -0.80 10.29
C ASP A 86 -4.66 -1.91 10.71
N PHE A 87 -4.60 -3.00 9.95
CA PHE A 87 -3.65 -4.09 10.19
C PHE A 87 -2.20 -3.61 10.04
N ALA A 88 -1.91 -2.93 8.94
CA ALA A 88 -0.57 -2.39 8.69
C ALA A 88 -0.17 -1.36 9.75
N LEU A 89 -1.10 -0.49 10.13
CA LEU A 89 -0.84 0.52 11.15
C LEU A 89 -0.44 -0.11 12.49
N LEU A 90 -1.12 -1.16 12.89
CA LEU A 90 -0.80 -1.87 14.13
C LEU A 90 0.60 -2.49 14.06
N ASP A 91 0.94 -3.14 12.95
CA ASP A 91 2.27 -3.71 12.75
C ASP A 91 3.35 -2.63 12.79
N ILE A 92 3.12 -1.52 12.12
CA ILE A 92 4.05 -0.40 12.07
C ILE A 92 4.26 0.20 13.48
N LYS A 93 3.19 0.40 14.23
CA LYS A 93 3.28 0.90 15.61
C LYS A 93 4.03 -0.07 16.51
N ASN A 94 3.80 -1.37 16.35
CA ASN A 94 4.48 -2.40 17.13
C ASN A 94 5.99 -2.44 16.85
N ASN A 95 6.44 -1.87 15.72
CA ASN A 95 7.86 -1.73 15.41
C ASN A 95 8.45 -0.41 15.90
N GLY A 96 7.71 0.36 16.70
CA GLY A 96 8.21 1.60 17.29
C GLY A 96 8.21 2.80 16.36
N ILE A 97 7.53 2.71 15.24
CA ILE A 97 7.48 3.79 14.24
C ILE A 97 6.40 4.80 14.64
N GLU A 98 6.74 6.08 14.52
CA GLU A 98 5.84 7.18 14.88
C GLU A 98 5.42 8.04 13.68
N LYS A 99 5.89 7.72 12.48
CA LYS A 99 5.65 8.54 11.30
C LYS A 99 5.46 7.69 10.06
N LEU A 100 4.36 7.94 9.33
CA LEU A 100 4.05 7.30 8.07
C LEU A 100 4.16 8.30 6.93
N LEU A 101 4.70 7.84 5.81
CA LEU A 101 4.80 8.60 4.57
C LEU A 101 4.13 7.82 3.44
N LEU A 102 3.64 8.51 2.44
CA LEU A 102 3.17 7.89 1.19
C LEU A 102 3.23 8.86 0.04
N GLU A 103 3.28 8.30 -1.17
CA GLU A 103 3.16 9.04 -2.42
C GLU A 103 1.92 8.55 -3.15
N VAL A 104 1.18 9.48 -3.75
CA VAL A 104 -0.03 9.15 -4.51
C VAL A 104 -0.11 10.04 -5.73
N ARG A 105 -0.61 9.50 -6.86
CA ARG A 105 -0.83 10.28 -8.08
C ARG A 105 -1.80 11.43 -7.79
N ALA A 106 -1.50 12.61 -8.32
CA ALA A 106 -2.32 13.80 -8.12
C ALA A 106 -3.76 13.60 -8.60
N SER A 107 -3.98 12.75 -9.61
CA SER A 107 -5.30 12.46 -10.16
C SER A 107 -6.08 11.38 -9.39
N ASN A 108 -5.44 10.68 -8.44
CA ASN A 108 -6.08 9.58 -7.73
C ASN A 108 -6.97 10.10 -6.59
N SER A 109 -8.10 10.69 -6.93
CA SER A 109 -9.01 11.29 -5.95
C SER A 109 -9.54 10.31 -4.91
N PRO A 110 -9.91 9.07 -5.24
CA PRO A 110 -10.36 8.11 -4.21
C PRO A 110 -9.28 7.81 -3.17
N ALA A 111 -8.04 7.60 -3.60
CA ALA A 111 -6.93 7.34 -2.67
C ALA A 111 -6.64 8.56 -1.80
N ILE A 112 -6.60 9.75 -2.41
CA ILE A 112 -6.38 11.01 -1.68
C ILE A 112 -7.44 11.18 -0.59
N SER A 113 -8.71 10.99 -0.92
CA SER A 113 -9.80 11.09 0.05
C SER A 113 -9.65 10.06 1.18
N PHE A 114 -9.29 8.83 0.83
CA PHE A 114 -9.08 7.78 1.81
C PHE A 114 -7.97 8.15 2.80
N TYR A 115 -6.81 8.57 2.29
CA TYR A 115 -5.69 8.91 3.16
C TYR A 115 -5.97 10.14 4.03
N LYS A 116 -6.63 11.15 3.47
CA LYS A 116 -7.08 12.30 4.28
C LYS A 116 -8.01 11.87 5.39
N SER A 117 -8.93 10.94 5.11
CA SER A 117 -9.85 10.41 6.13
C SER A 117 -9.11 9.65 7.24
N LYS A 118 -7.91 9.15 6.95
CA LYS A 118 -7.06 8.47 7.92
C LYS A 118 -6.11 9.40 8.65
N GLY A 119 -6.21 10.69 8.42
CA GLY A 119 -5.42 11.70 9.15
C GLY A 119 -4.11 12.07 8.47
N PHE A 120 -3.91 11.68 7.22
CA PHE A 120 -2.73 12.11 6.46
C PHE A 120 -2.88 13.56 6.00
N THR A 121 -1.75 14.28 5.99
CA THR A 121 -1.66 15.66 5.53
C THR A 121 -0.66 15.75 4.38
N GLN A 122 -1.01 16.49 3.35
CA GLN A 122 -0.09 16.73 2.23
C GLN A 122 1.02 17.68 2.65
N ILE A 123 2.27 17.30 2.40
CA ILE A 123 3.44 18.12 2.77
C ILE A 123 4.24 18.57 1.56
N SER A 124 4.11 17.93 0.41
CA SER A 124 4.94 18.24 -0.76
C SER A 124 4.31 17.69 -2.04
N VAL A 125 4.90 18.09 -3.17
CA VAL A 125 4.56 17.58 -4.50
C VAL A 125 5.88 17.26 -5.20
N ARG A 126 5.96 16.08 -5.81
CA ARG A 126 7.07 15.74 -6.72
C ARG A 126 6.59 15.91 -8.15
N LYS A 127 7.05 16.95 -8.81
CA LYS A 127 6.65 17.26 -10.17
C LYS A 127 7.15 16.20 -11.14
N LYS A 128 6.27 15.78 -12.08
CA LYS A 128 6.61 14.83 -13.16
C LYS A 128 7.28 13.55 -12.63
N TYR A 129 6.78 13.06 -11.52
CA TYR A 129 7.39 11.91 -10.84
C TYR A 129 7.15 10.59 -11.57
N TYR A 130 5.93 10.39 -12.08
CA TYR A 130 5.58 9.14 -12.77
C TYR A 130 6.01 9.18 -14.25
N PRO A 131 6.24 8.00 -14.86
CA PRO A 131 6.70 7.93 -16.26
C PRO A 131 5.84 8.67 -17.26
N ASP A 132 4.54 8.80 -17.00
CA ASP A 132 3.61 9.54 -17.89
C ASP A 132 3.62 11.05 -17.63
N GLY A 133 4.45 11.53 -16.72
CA GLY A 133 4.59 12.95 -16.40
C GLY A 133 3.66 13.44 -15.30
N GLU A 134 2.85 12.58 -14.71
CA GLU A 134 1.96 13.00 -13.63
C GLU A 134 2.75 13.28 -12.34
N ASP A 135 2.29 14.28 -11.58
CA ASP A 135 2.87 14.63 -10.27
C ASP A 135 2.49 13.60 -9.21
N ALA A 136 3.36 13.44 -8.22
CA ALA A 136 3.06 12.70 -7.01
C ALA A 136 2.82 13.67 -5.87
N LEU A 137 1.76 13.44 -5.09
CA LEU A 137 1.53 14.15 -3.83
C LEU A 137 2.15 13.34 -2.70
N ILE A 138 2.86 14.03 -1.81
CA ILE A 138 3.51 13.40 -0.65
C ILE A 138 2.70 13.71 0.59
N PHE A 139 2.28 12.67 1.31
CA PHE A 139 1.49 12.78 2.51
C PHE A 139 2.23 12.21 3.70
N VAL A 140 1.95 12.77 4.88
CA VAL A 140 2.52 12.32 6.15
C VAL A 140 1.43 12.15 7.20
N LYS A 141 1.63 11.20 8.10
CA LYS A 141 0.79 11.01 9.29
C LYS A 141 1.68 10.70 10.48
N GLU A 142 1.50 11.44 11.56
CA GLU A 142 2.09 11.12 12.86
C GLU A 142 1.22 10.06 13.55
N ILE A 143 1.84 9.07 14.16
CA ILE A 143 1.11 7.98 14.80
C ILE A 143 1.56 7.70 16.24
#